data_8a5ce5add89210d68eb2672848befd56
#
_entry.id   8a5ce5add89210d68eb2672848befd56
#
_cell.length_a   1.000
_cell.length_b   1.000
_cell.length_c   1.000
_cell.angle_alpha   90.00
_cell.angle_beta   90.00
_cell.angle_gamma   90.00
#
_symmetry.space_group_name_H-M   'P 1'
#
loop_
_entity.id
_entity.type
_entity.pdbx_description
1 polymer ?
#
loop_
_entity_poly.entity_id
_entity_poly.type
_entity_poly.pdbx_seq_one_letter_code
_entity_poly.pdbx_strand_id
1 'polypeptide(L)'
;FQNEEVGLLLKVNTANDSVMDRSFTQKRLEAALSNFPNRKCSVNLLHGHLSDEEMQSLYVHPKVKAIVSTTHGEGYGLPLMEAAANELPVIATDWSGHTDFLYMDGKRMFGKVDYELKPIEKEHVWNGVLEEGTSWAYPMMPSYKSKLRACFKDYSRYKSTAKKLAA
;
A
#
# COMPACT_ATOMS: atom_id res chain seq x y z
N PHE A 1 -8.53 4.48 -12.38
CA PHE A 1 -9.04 5.75 -11.79
C PHE A 1 -8.61 7.01 -12.55
N GLN A 2 -8.01 6.87 -13.76
CA GLN A 2 -7.51 8.04 -14.49
C GLN A 2 -8.59 9.11 -14.74
N ASN A 3 -9.84 8.69 -14.92
CA ASN A 3 -10.97 9.57 -15.25
C ASN A 3 -11.92 9.86 -14.08
N GLU A 4 -11.52 9.54 -12.86
CA GLU A 4 -12.35 9.67 -11.66
C GLU A 4 -11.70 10.62 -10.65
N GLU A 5 -12.55 11.31 -9.90
CA GLU A 5 -12.13 12.22 -8.82
C GLU A 5 -11.79 11.42 -7.55
N VAL A 6 -10.71 10.66 -7.61
CA VAL A 6 -10.12 9.94 -6.47
C VAL A 6 -8.73 10.49 -6.18
N GLY A 7 -8.26 10.31 -4.96
CA GLY A 7 -6.93 10.69 -4.53
C GLY A 7 -6.07 9.47 -4.18
N LEU A 8 -4.82 9.52 -4.56
CA LEU A 8 -3.75 8.68 -4.01
C LEU A 8 -2.87 9.56 -3.14
N LEU A 9 -2.68 9.18 -1.88
CA LEU A 9 -1.74 9.80 -0.98
C LEU A 9 -0.55 8.87 -0.78
N LEU A 10 0.64 9.32 -1.17
CA LEU A 10 1.89 8.61 -1.00
C LEU A 10 2.60 9.16 0.23
N LYS A 11 2.60 8.40 1.34
CA LYS A 11 3.40 8.68 2.51
C LYS A 11 4.75 7.98 2.34
N VAL A 12 5.77 8.74 2.01
CA VAL A 12 7.08 8.18 1.67
C VAL A 12 8.20 9.17 1.92
N ASN A 13 9.35 8.64 2.31
CA ASN A 13 10.65 9.28 2.24
C ASN A 13 11.65 8.27 1.66
N THR A 14 12.62 8.74 0.91
CA THR A 14 13.59 7.85 0.24
C THR A 14 14.78 7.54 1.15
N ALA A 15 15.27 8.55 1.87
CA ALA A 15 16.43 8.39 2.77
C ALA A 15 16.19 9.04 4.13
N ASN A 16 15.78 10.31 4.15
CA ASN A 16 15.55 11.09 5.37
C ASN A 16 14.56 12.22 5.09
N ASP A 17 14.28 13.07 6.07
CA ASP A 17 13.30 14.14 5.97
C ASP A 17 13.84 15.44 5.36
N SER A 18 14.96 15.39 4.66
CA SER A 18 15.57 16.58 4.09
C SER A 18 14.77 17.15 2.90
N VAL A 19 14.94 18.46 2.67
CA VAL A 19 14.38 19.14 1.50
C VAL A 19 14.89 18.53 0.20
N MET A 20 16.15 18.08 0.19
CA MET A 20 16.75 17.41 -0.99
C MET A 20 16.09 16.08 -1.26
N ASP A 21 15.85 15.26 -0.23
CA ASP A 21 15.14 13.99 -0.37
C ASP A 21 13.71 14.18 -0.87
N ARG A 22 13.01 15.17 -0.33
CA ARG A 22 11.68 15.58 -0.81
C ARG A 22 11.71 15.96 -2.29
N SER A 23 12.65 16.80 -2.69
CA SER A 23 12.79 17.26 -4.08
C SER A 23 13.09 16.10 -5.04
N PHE A 24 13.95 15.16 -4.62
CA PHE A 24 14.26 13.97 -5.39
C PHE A 24 13.03 13.06 -5.55
N THR A 25 12.33 12.77 -4.47
CA THR A 25 11.11 11.95 -4.46
C THR A 25 10.02 12.58 -5.33
N GLN A 26 9.84 13.90 -5.22
CA GLN A 26 8.87 14.65 -6.02
C GLN A 26 9.18 14.56 -7.52
N LYS A 27 10.43 14.75 -7.93
CA LYS A 27 10.85 14.62 -9.35
C LYS A 27 10.58 13.23 -9.90
N ARG A 28 10.85 12.19 -9.13
CA ARG A 28 10.53 10.80 -9.54
C ARG A 28 9.02 10.60 -9.74
N LEU A 29 8.21 11.15 -8.82
CA LEU A 29 6.76 11.08 -8.92
C LEU A 29 6.26 11.84 -10.16
N GLU A 30 6.74 13.06 -10.40
CA GLU A 30 6.40 13.87 -11.56
C GLU A 30 6.76 13.15 -12.88
N ALA A 31 7.94 12.53 -12.95
CA ALA A 31 8.35 11.74 -14.08
C ALA A 31 7.42 10.55 -14.36
N ALA A 32 6.99 9.83 -13.31
CA ALA A 32 6.01 8.75 -13.45
C ALA A 32 4.64 9.26 -13.91
N LEU A 33 4.21 10.41 -13.42
CA LEU A 33 2.90 11.02 -13.74
C LEU A 33 2.86 11.72 -15.10
N SER A 34 4.01 12.04 -15.70
CA SER A 34 4.08 12.67 -17.03
C SER A 34 3.43 11.84 -18.13
N ASN A 35 3.40 10.51 -17.96
CA ASN A 35 2.71 9.59 -18.88
C ASN A 35 1.17 9.68 -18.80
N PHE A 36 0.62 10.43 -17.85
CA PHE A 36 -0.83 10.55 -17.59
C PHE A 36 -1.26 12.01 -17.45
N PRO A 37 -1.02 12.86 -18.46
CA PRO A 37 -1.24 14.32 -18.33
C PRO A 37 -2.71 14.70 -18.14
N ASN A 38 -3.64 13.92 -18.66
CA ASN A 38 -5.08 14.21 -18.66
C ASN A 38 -5.83 13.47 -17.53
N ARG A 39 -5.14 13.02 -16.49
CA ARG A 39 -5.80 12.34 -15.37
C ARG A 39 -6.66 13.31 -14.55
N LYS A 40 -7.83 12.86 -14.13
CA LYS A 40 -8.68 13.55 -13.14
C LYS A 40 -8.32 13.18 -11.71
N CYS A 41 -7.77 11.96 -11.49
CA CYS A 41 -7.32 11.52 -10.18
C CYS A 41 -6.16 12.39 -9.69
N SER A 42 -6.17 12.74 -8.41
CA SER A 42 -5.06 13.42 -7.75
C SER A 42 -4.03 12.44 -7.20
N VAL A 43 -2.75 12.82 -7.26
CA VAL A 43 -1.66 12.09 -6.59
C VAL A 43 -0.90 13.10 -5.75
N ASN A 44 -0.84 12.85 -4.45
CA ASN A 44 -0.29 13.77 -3.47
C ASN A 44 0.87 13.09 -2.73
N LEU A 45 1.96 13.81 -2.56
CA LEU A 45 3.12 13.37 -1.79
C LEU A 45 3.04 13.94 -0.38
N LEU A 46 3.04 13.05 0.61
CA LEU A 46 3.24 13.36 2.02
C LEU A 46 4.64 12.85 2.41
N HIS A 47 5.60 13.76 2.32
CA HIS A 47 7.01 13.45 2.57
C HIS A 47 7.39 13.77 4.00
N GLY A 48 8.29 12.97 4.55
CA GLY A 48 8.90 13.22 5.84
C GLY A 48 8.31 12.37 6.97
N HIS A 49 8.81 12.61 8.17
CA HIS A 49 8.35 11.94 9.38
C HIS A 49 7.00 12.51 9.82
N LEU A 50 6.15 11.65 10.35
CA LEU A 50 4.93 12.00 11.07
C LEU A 50 5.00 11.38 12.46
N SER A 51 4.48 12.09 13.48
CA SER A 51 4.31 11.50 14.80
C SER A 51 3.26 10.38 14.78
N ASP A 52 3.19 9.58 15.83
CA ASP A 52 2.20 8.51 15.96
C ASP A 52 0.77 9.08 15.94
N GLU A 53 0.54 10.24 16.57
CA GLU A 53 -0.75 10.92 16.57
C GLU A 53 -1.12 11.44 15.17
N GLU A 54 -0.15 11.96 14.41
CA GLU A 54 -0.36 12.41 13.05
C GLU A 54 -0.66 11.22 12.13
N MET A 55 0.05 10.10 12.28
CA MET A 55 -0.22 8.87 11.55
C MET A 55 -1.60 8.30 11.88
N GLN A 56 -1.98 8.25 13.16
CA GLN A 56 -3.31 7.84 13.58
C GLN A 56 -4.39 8.74 12.97
N SER A 57 -4.20 10.06 13.03
CA SER A 57 -5.11 11.04 12.42
C SER A 57 -5.29 10.80 10.92
N LEU A 58 -4.23 10.37 10.24
CA LEU A 58 -4.30 10.00 8.83
C LEU A 58 -5.14 8.74 8.60
N TYR A 59 -4.96 7.69 9.43
CA TYR A 59 -5.70 6.44 9.28
C TYR A 59 -7.22 6.61 9.54
N VAL A 60 -7.59 7.49 10.48
CA VAL A 60 -9.02 7.75 10.78
C VAL A 60 -9.62 8.88 9.96
N HIS A 61 -8.84 9.53 9.10
CA HIS A 61 -9.31 10.68 8.33
C HIS A 61 -10.48 10.30 7.40
N PRO A 62 -11.61 11.03 7.39
CA PRO A 62 -12.83 10.63 6.70
C PRO A 62 -12.70 10.53 5.17
N LYS A 63 -11.71 11.21 4.57
CA LYS A 63 -11.41 11.12 3.14
C LYS A 63 -10.47 9.97 2.80
N VAL A 64 -9.73 9.41 3.75
CA VAL A 64 -8.90 8.22 3.54
C VAL A 64 -9.79 6.99 3.61
N LYS A 65 -9.82 6.21 2.57
CA LYS A 65 -10.77 5.10 2.42
C LYS A 65 -10.12 3.72 2.51
N ALA A 66 -8.85 3.63 2.17
CA ALA A 66 -8.10 2.37 2.28
C ALA A 66 -6.61 2.65 2.34
N ILE A 67 -5.88 1.78 3.01
CA ILE A 67 -4.44 1.63 2.81
C ILE A 67 -4.19 0.59 1.72
N VAL A 68 -3.17 0.84 0.92
CA VAL A 68 -2.80 -0.04 -0.20
C VAL A 68 -1.33 -0.35 -0.13
N SER A 69 -0.97 -1.63 -0.16
CA SER A 69 0.40 -2.10 -0.24
C SER A 69 0.55 -3.18 -1.32
N THR A 70 1.51 -2.97 -2.20
CA THR A 70 1.87 -3.92 -3.26
C THR A 70 3.35 -4.30 -3.12
N THR A 71 3.82 -4.44 -1.89
CA THR A 71 5.19 -4.85 -1.59
C THR A 71 5.43 -6.31 -2.00
N HIS A 72 6.69 -6.64 -2.21
CA HIS A 72 7.15 -8.00 -2.49
C HIS A 72 7.14 -8.90 -1.24
N GLY A 73 7.01 -8.30 -0.07
CA GLY A 73 6.94 -8.94 1.24
C GLY A 73 7.14 -7.92 2.35
N GLU A 74 6.65 -8.25 3.52
CA GLU A 74 6.76 -7.47 4.75
C GLU A 74 7.22 -8.39 5.87
N GLY A 75 8.09 -7.93 6.74
CA GLY A 75 8.42 -8.69 7.93
C GLY A 75 7.18 -8.89 8.81
N TYR A 76 6.48 -7.81 9.11
CA TYR A 76 5.19 -7.84 9.79
C TYR A 76 4.16 -6.90 9.13
N GLY A 77 4.60 -5.77 8.59
CA GLY A 77 3.74 -4.79 7.93
C GLY A 77 3.07 -3.85 8.93
N LEU A 78 3.84 -3.21 9.82
CA LEU A 78 3.34 -2.31 10.86
C LEU A 78 2.34 -1.27 10.34
N PRO A 79 2.57 -0.57 9.21
CA PRO A 79 1.59 0.39 8.69
C PRO A 79 0.26 -0.25 8.31
N LEU A 80 0.27 -1.50 7.87
CA LEU A 80 -0.96 -2.24 7.55
C LEU A 80 -1.70 -2.67 8.81
N MET A 81 -0.96 -3.08 9.84
CA MET A 81 -1.52 -3.42 11.15
C MET A 81 -2.15 -2.20 11.83
N GLU A 82 -1.43 -1.08 11.85
CA GLU A 82 -1.94 0.19 12.41
C GLU A 82 -3.21 0.64 11.70
N ALA A 83 -3.23 0.59 10.38
CA ALA A 83 -4.42 0.91 9.59
C ALA A 83 -5.59 -0.04 9.90
N ALA A 84 -5.32 -1.35 9.99
CA ALA A 84 -6.33 -2.35 10.34
C ALA A 84 -6.91 -2.11 11.74
N ALA A 85 -6.07 -1.82 12.74
CA ALA A 85 -6.48 -1.49 14.11
C ALA A 85 -7.34 -0.20 14.17
N ASN A 86 -7.16 0.71 13.23
CA ASN A 86 -7.98 1.91 13.06
C ASN A 86 -9.20 1.71 12.11
N GLU A 87 -9.61 0.47 11.90
CA GLU A 87 -10.73 0.10 11.04
C GLU A 87 -10.61 0.59 9.58
N LEU A 88 -9.40 0.89 9.11
CA LEU A 88 -9.18 1.29 7.73
C LEU A 88 -9.10 0.05 6.84
N PRO A 89 -9.89 -0.05 5.75
CA PRO A 89 -9.77 -1.14 4.80
C PRO A 89 -8.35 -1.31 4.27
N VAL A 90 -7.86 -2.55 4.27
CA VAL A 90 -6.53 -2.91 3.75
C VAL A 90 -6.68 -3.59 2.39
N ILE A 91 -5.86 -3.19 1.42
CA ILE A 91 -5.68 -3.87 0.13
C ILE A 91 -4.19 -4.18 0.01
N ALA A 92 -3.82 -5.46 0.00
CA ALA A 92 -2.42 -5.86 0.04
C ALA A 92 -2.14 -7.15 -0.74
N THR A 93 -0.89 -7.35 -1.10
CA THR A 93 -0.39 -8.61 -1.65
C THR A 93 -0.63 -9.72 -0.62
N ASP A 94 -1.14 -10.89 -1.04
CA ASP A 94 -1.45 -12.01 -0.17
C ASP A 94 -0.19 -12.86 0.13
N TRP A 95 0.85 -12.21 0.63
CA TRP A 95 2.15 -12.84 0.86
C TRP A 95 2.90 -12.21 2.02
N SER A 96 3.55 -13.05 2.84
CA SER A 96 4.46 -12.63 3.90
C SER A 96 3.76 -12.22 5.21
N GLY A 97 4.51 -11.64 6.16
CA GLY A 97 4.13 -11.52 7.57
C GLY A 97 2.83 -10.77 7.86
N HIS A 98 2.44 -9.81 7.03
CA HIS A 98 1.17 -9.10 7.25
C HIS A 98 -0.08 -9.98 7.05
N THR A 99 0.05 -11.15 6.45
CA THR A 99 -1.07 -12.08 6.32
C THR A 99 -1.49 -12.67 7.67
N ASP A 100 -0.61 -12.71 8.67
CA ASP A 100 -0.90 -13.26 9.99
C ASP A 100 -2.07 -12.57 10.68
N PHE A 101 -2.16 -11.24 10.59
CA PHE A 101 -3.26 -10.48 11.21
C PHE A 101 -4.38 -10.12 10.24
N LEU A 102 -4.20 -10.29 8.93
CA LEU A 102 -5.24 -10.01 7.93
C LEU A 102 -6.17 -11.18 7.66
N TYR A 103 -5.92 -12.34 8.29
CA TYR A 103 -6.84 -13.46 8.36
C TYR A 103 -7.33 -13.66 9.80
N MET A 104 -8.64 -13.83 10.00
CA MET A 104 -9.26 -14.10 11.28
C MET A 104 -10.09 -15.38 11.16
N ASP A 105 -9.79 -16.38 11.98
CA ASP A 105 -10.44 -17.71 11.93
C ASP A 105 -10.44 -18.34 10.51
N GLY A 106 -9.34 -18.20 9.80
CA GLY A 106 -9.19 -18.66 8.42
C GLY A 106 -9.97 -17.86 7.38
N LYS A 107 -10.66 -16.79 7.79
CA LYS A 107 -11.41 -15.90 6.90
C LYS A 107 -10.56 -14.68 6.54
N ARG A 108 -10.53 -14.37 5.27
CA ARG A 108 -9.83 -13.20 4.75
C ARG A 108 -10.57 -11.90 5.11
N MET A 109 -9.85 -10.97 5.72
CA MET A 109 -10.39 -9.70 6.20
C MET A 109 -9.87 -8.48 5.42
N PHE A 110 -9.29 -8.65 4.25
CA PHE A 110 -8.70 -7.60 3.42
C PHE A 110 -8.96 -7.77 1.93
N GLY A 111 -8.64 -6.76 1.15
CA GLY A 111 -8.63 -6.81 -0.32
C GLY A 111 -7.39 -7.53 -0.82
N LYS A 112 -7.47 -8.84 -0.95
CA LYS A 112 -6.39 -9.72 -1.38
C LYS A 112 -5.94 -9.43 -2.81
N VAL A 113 -4.69 -9.06 -3.00
CA VAL A 113 -4.04 -8.95 -4.30
C VAL A 113 -3.28 -10.25 -4.58
N ASP A 114 -3.60 -10.88 -5.69
CA ASP A 114 -2.92 -12.09 -6.12
C ASP A 114 -1.49 -11.77 -6.60
N TYR A 115 -0.59 -12.73 -6.54
CA TYR A 115 0.81 -12.55 -6.84
C TYR A 115 1.38 -13.76 -7.58
N GLU A 116 2.56 -13.60 -8.15
CA GLU A 116 3.41 -14.66 -8.69
C GLU A 116 4.75 -14.63 -7.97
N LEU A 117 5.26 -15.81 -7.57
CA LEU A 117 6.62 -15.92 -7.07
C LEU A 117 7.59 -16.00 -8.25
N LYS A 118 8.55 -15.08 -8.27
CA LYS A 118 9.61 -15.06 -9.27
C LYS A 118 10.96 -14.88 -8.59
N PRO A 119 12.04 -15.47 -9.15
CA PRO A 119 13.39 -15.20 -8.65
C PRO A 119 13.66 -13.70 -8.62
N ILE A 120 14.39 -13.25 -7.61
CA ILE A 120 14.84 -11.87 -7.53
C ILE A 120 15.82 -11.58 -8.70
N GLU A 121 15.75 -10.37 -9.23
CA GLU A 121 16.70 -9.92 -10.23
C GLU A 121 18.09 -9.78 -9.59
N LYS A 122 19.14 -10.08 -10.36
CA LYS A 122 20.53 -10.08 -9.86
C LYS A 122 20.95 -8.75 -9.25
N GLU A 123 20.40 -7.65 -9.75
CA GLU A 123 20.66 -6.30 -9.25
C GLU A 123 20.10 -6.01 -7.87
N HIS A 124 19.17 -6.86 -7.39
CA HIS A 124 18.58 -6.77 -6.04
C HIS A 124 19.21 -7.76 -5.06
N VAL A 125 20.16 -8.58 -5.50
CA VAL A 125 20.88 -9.49 -4.61
C VAL A 125 21.71 -8.69 -3.64
N TRP A 126 21.55 -8.98 -2.37
CA TRP A 126 22.31 -8.40 -1.27
C TRP A 126 22.76 -9.52 -0.34
N ASN A 127 24.01 -9.92 -0.50
CA ASN A 127 24.61 -11.04 0.24
C ASN A 127 24.37 -10.93 1.75
N GLY A 128 23.90 -12.02 2.36
CA GLY A 128 23.54 -12.07 3.77
C GLY A 128 22.14 -11.54 4.10
N VAL A 129 21.42 -10.97 3.11
CA VAL A 129 20.04 -10.44 3.30
C VAL A 129 19.10 -10.96 2.22
N LEU A 130 19.46 -10.81 0.96
CA LEU A 130 18.69 -11.27 -0.20
C LEU A 130 19.61 -12.12 -1.09
N GLU A 131 19.58 -13.42 -0.87
CA GLU A 131 20.47 -14.36 -1.54
C GLU A 131 19.99 -14.69 -2.97
N GLU A 132 20.93 -14.94 -3.85
CA GLU A 132 20.65 -15.43 -5.21
C GLU A 132 19.80 -16.72 -5.15
N GLY A 133 18.78 -16.81 -5.99
CA GLY A 133 17.85 -17.93 -6.03
C GLY A 133 16.66 -17.81 -5.07
N THR A 134 16.60 -16.79 -4.23
CA THR A 134 15.38 -16.48 -3.48
C THR A 134 14.32 -15.88 -4.39
N SER A 135 13.07 -15.89 -3.95
CA SER A 135 11.94 -15.40 -4.73
C SER A 135 11.20 -14.29 -4.02
N TRP A 136 10.71 -13.34 -4.80
CA TRP A 136 9.78 -12.29 -4.36
C TRP A 136 8.37 -12.55 -4.88
N ALA A 137 7.38 -12.11 -4.12
CA ALA A 137 6.00 -12.06 -4.58
C ALA A 137 5.79 -10.80 -5.43
N TYR A 138 5.49 -11.00 -6.72
CA TYR A 138 5.17 -9.90 -7.63
C TYR A 138 3.65 -9.77 -7.71
N PRO A 139 3.07 -8.65 -7.22
CA PRO A 139 1.63 -8.45 -7.22
C PRO A 139 1.09 -8.39 -8.65
N MET A 140 0.00 -9.10 -8.90
CA MET A 140 -0.64 -9.13 -10.20
C MET A 140 -1.45 -7.85 -10.44
N MET A 141 -1.05 -7.05 -11.41
CA MET A 141 -1.68 -5.77 -11.73
C MET A 141 -3.19 -5.87 -12.02
N PRO A 142 -3.71 -6.89 -12.74
CA PRO A 142 -5.16 -7.06 -12.91
C PRO A 142 -5.89 -7.28 -11.58
N SER A 143 -5.34 -8.12 -10.69
CA SER A 143 -5.91 -8.36 -9.36
C SER A 143 -5.92 -7.08 -8.54
N TYR A 144 -4.80 -6.36 -8.47
CA TYR A 144 -4.69 -5.07 -7.78
C TYR A 144 -5.76 -4.07 -8.26
N LYS A 145 -5.84 -3.84 -9.57
CA LYS A 145 -6.86 -2.94 -10.17
C LYS A 145 -8.28 -3.38 -9.83
N SER A 146 -8.56 -4.68 -9.87
CA SER A 146 -9.86 -5.25 -9.51
C SER A 146 -10.23 -4.96 -8.04
N LYS A 147 -9.27 -5.13 -7.09
CA LYS A 147 -9.54 -4.88 -5.66
C LYS A 147 -9.77 -3.41 -5.37
N LEU A 148 -8.99 -2.52 -5.98
CA LEU A 148 -9.24 -1.07 -5.88
C LEU A 148 -10.65 -0.71 -6.39
N ARG A 149 -11.05 -1.24 -7.54
CA ARG A 149 -12.40 -1.02 -8.10
C ARG A 149 -13.50 -1.58 -7.21
N ALA A 150 -13.31 -2.76 -6.66
CA ALA A 150 -14.28 -3.37 -5.76
C ALA A 150 -14.45 -2.54 -4.48
N CYS A 151 -13.35 -2.06 -3.89
CA CYS A 151 -13.39 -1.19 -2.74
C CYS A 151 -14.09 0.15 -3.04
N PHE A 152 -13.82 0.76 -4.19
CA PHE A 152 -14.46 2.00 -4.61
C PHE A 152 -15.97 1.84 -4.83
N LYS A 153 -16.40 0.74 -5.47
CA LYS A 153 -17.80 0.47 -5.77
C LYS A 153 -18.64 0.07 -4.56
N ASP A 154 -18.04 -0.67 -3.63
CA ASP A 154 -18.72 -1.22 -2.45
C ASP A 154 -17.88 -0.99 -1.19
N TYR A 155 -17.69 0.30 -0.88
CA TYR A 155 -16.92 0.72 0.28
C TYR A 155 -17.52 0.22 1.59
N SER A 156 -18.84 0.16 1.70
CA SER A 156 -19.54 -0.26 2.92
C SER A 156 -19.15 -1.67 3.34
N ARG A 157 -19.03 -2.59 2.39
CA ARG A 157 -18.57 -3.96 2.63
C ARG A 157 -17.13 -4.00 3.14
N TYR A 158 -16.22 -3.26 2.49
CA TYR A 158 -14.82 -3.19 2.92
C TYR A 158 -14.69 -2.58 4.31
N LYS A 159 -15.42 -1.51 4.61
CA LYS A 159 -15.43 -0.88 5.95
C LYS A 159 -16.01 -1.82 7.00
N SER A 160 -17.10 -2.53 6.71
CA SER A 160 -17.67 -3.54 7.62
C SER A 160 -16.68 -4.66 7.92
N THR A 161 -15.92 -5.11 6.92
CA THR A 161 -14.88 -6.13 7.10
C THR A 161 -13.74 -5.60 7.96
N ALA A 162 -13.27 -4.38 7.72
CA ALA A 162 -12.22 -3.74 8.52
C ALA A 162 -12.63 -3.54 9.99
N LYS A 163 -13.89 -3.17 10.25
CA LYS A 163 -14.43 -3.09 11.62
C LYS A 163 -14.41 -4.42 12.36
N LYS A 164 -14.71 -5.52 11.67
CA LYS A 164 -14.65 -6.86 12.27
C LYS A 164 -13.23 -7.31 12.55
N LEU A 165 -12.28 -6.86 11.74
CA LEU A 165 -10.87 -7.18 11.93
C LEU A 165 -10.27 -6.44 13.14
N ALA A 166 -10.72 -5.21 13.39
CA ALA A 166 -10.24 -4.37 14.50
C ALA A 166 -10.88 -4.71 15.86
N ALA A 167 -11.98 -5.49 15.88
CA ALA A 167 -12.71 -5.86 17.11
C ALA A 167 -12.06 -7.03 17.83
#